data_134c5e1f558a6150a864d7bbc47bbbe3
#
_entry.id   134c5e1f558a6150a864d7bbc47bbbe3
#
_cell.length_a   1.000
_cell.length_b   1.000
_cell.length_c   1.000
_cell.angle_alpha   90.00
_cell.angle_beta   90.00
_cell.angle_gamma   90.00
#
_symmetry.space_group_name_H-M   'P 1'
#
loop_
_entity.id
_entity.type
_entity.pdbx_description
1 polymer ?
#
loop_
_entity_poly.entity_id
_entity_poly.type
_entity_poly.pdbx_seq_one_letter_code
_entity_poly.pdbx_strand_id
1 'polypeptide(L)'
;MKTSLQSIAISAVAKRLFIPRVYTHPSVNPAFNLKVQTGLHGFGYNTSAPRRLLFIYRNMTSLPTTQKGVLVSKIGGPEVLEYKTDLPVPSPKEGEVLVKNNLTAINLIDTYFRKGVYDSTKPEILGKEGAGTIVALGPGPNPYNFAVGDRVAWIGTAGYAEYSTPPAYRVAKIPQGVSDEDVLAVLLTGATCLSFIREAYEVKKGDWILLHAAAGGAGIIMTQLLKLAGAKVIGTAGGPEKVELVRGLGADVVIDYKNMEGAKWLDKVMEVTGGEGVNAVYDSVGKDTWEDSLKAVRRKGSVVFFGNSSGVVPPFPISMLAGKNIKICRPVLFNYIYTREEFDLYMNELFQLLEEGKLKTSIYKVYPLEDIQQAHQDIEGRKTTGKLLLKP
;
A
#
# COMPACT_ATOMS: atom_id res chain seq x y z
N MET A 1 54.86 0.30 48.21
CA MET A 1 55.38 1.67 48.01
C MET A 1 54.69 2.30 46.81
N LYS A 2 53.96 3.41 47.07
CA LYS A 2 53.50 4.48 46.17
C LYS A 2 52.73 4.10 44.89
N THR A 3 51.38 4.07 44.90
CA THR A 3 50.38 5.08 44.50
C THR A 3 50.75 5.95 43.30
N SER A 4 49.95 5.79 42.21
CA SER A 4 49.59 6.91 41.33
C SER A 4 48.20 6.68 40.75
N LEU A 5 47.24 7.48 41.23
CA LEU A 5 45.90 7.67 40.68
C LEU A 5 45.99 8.63 39.48
N GLN A 6 45.47 8.25 38.33
CA GLN A 6 45.15 9.22 37.27
C GLN A 6 43.63 9.21 37.06
N SER A 7 43.07 10.36 37.30
CA SER A 7 41.68 10.75 37.14
C SER A 7 41.25 10.73 35.67
N ILE A 8 40.16 10.06 35.39
CA ILE A 8 39.44 10.17 34.12
C ILE A 8 38.24 11.10 34.33
N ALA A 9 38.29 12.24 33.66
CA ALA A 9 37.21 13.20 33.66
C ALA A 9 35.98 12.64 32.89
N ILE A 10 34.81 12.57 33.55
CA ILE A 10 33.54 12.24 32.98
C ILE A 10 32.92 13.54 32.43
N SER A 11 32.84 13.65 31.13
CA SER A 11 32.09 14.71 30.44
C SER A 11 30.60 14.44 30.52
N ALA A 12 29.89 15.34 31.23
CA ALA A 12 28.43 15.31 31.33
C ALA A 12 27.79 15.84 30.03
N VAL A 13 27.10 14.95 29.28
CA VAL A 13 26.22 15.35 28.17
C VAL A 13 24.82 15.56 28.76
N ALA A 14 24.38 16.80 28.69
CA ALA A 14 23.11 17.28 29.20
C ALA A 14 21.93 16.59 28.48
N LYS A 15 21.09 15.90 29.24
CA LYS A 15 19.76 15.45 28.84
C LYS A 15 18.83 16.66 28.73
N ARG A 16 18.42 17.05 27.53
CA ARG A 16 17.29 17.96 27.32
C ARG A 16 15.99 17.15 27.43
N LEU A 17 15.29 17.33 28.53
CA LEU A 17 13.89 16.93 28.70
C LEU A 17 13.01 17.86 27.85
N PHE A 18 12.29 17.31 26.92
CA PHE A 18 11.19 17.98 26.24
C PHE A 18 9.95 17.94 27.15
N ILE A 19 9.53 19.10 27.63
CA ILE A 19 8.25 19.32 28.30
C ILE A 19 7.26 19.79 27.23
N PRO A 20 6.11 19.15 27.01
CA PRO A 20 5.11 19.67 26.07
C PRO A 20 4.45 20.92 26.64
N ARG A 21 4.50 22.01 25.88
CA ARG A 21 3.75 23.24 26.16
C ARG A 21 2.28 23.00 25.91
N VAL A 22 1.50 23.10 26.96
CA VAL A 22 0.02 23.23 26.90
C VAL A 22 -0.31 24.63 26.39
N TYR A 23 -0.91 24.73 25.22
CA TYR A 23 -1.49 25.99 24.74
C TYR A 23 -2.90 26.14 25.32
N THR A 24 -3.10 27.10 26.22
CA THR A 24 -4.42 27.55 26.66
C THR A 24 -4.96 28.57 25.65
N HIS A 25 -6.14 28.30 25.11
CA HIS A 25 -6.88 29.25 24.28
C HIS A 25 -7.41 30.43 25.11
N PRO A 26 -7.33 31.64 24.61
CA PRO A 26 -8.08 32.76 25.20
C PRO A 26 -9.51 32.73 24.68
N SER A 27 -10.44 32.85 25.63
CA SER A 27 -11.86 33.03 25.44
C SER A 27 -12.18 34.35 24.71
N VAL A 28 -12.95 34.29 23.63
CA VAL A 28 -13.51 35.47 22.97
C VAL A 28 -14.97 35.60 23.37
N ASN A 29 -15.28 36.73 23.96
CA ASN A 29 -16.62 37.17 24.41
C ASN A 29 -17.44 37.69 23.22
N PRO A 30 -18.73 37.38 23.09
CA PRO A 30 -19.58 37.91 22.04
C PRO A 30 -20.37 39.14 22.51
N ALA A 31 -20.16 40.29 21.92
CA ALA A 31 -21.18 41.34 21.82
C ALA A 31 -20.73 42.47 20.89
N PHE A 32 -21.21 42.49 19.67
CA PHE A 32 -21.36 43.73 18.93
C PHE A 32 -22.75 43.77 18.27
N ASN A 33 -23.63 44.57 18.88
CA ASN A 33 -24.89 44.99 18.30
C ASN A 33 -24.61 46.07 17.25
N LEU A 34 -24.91 45.82 16.00
CA LEU A 34 -24.95 46.87 14.96
C LEU A 34 -26.40 47.25 14.67
N LYS A 35 -26.81 48.44 15.10
CA LYS A 35 -28.05 49.09 14.68
C LYS A 35 -27.93 49.48 13.20
N VAL A 36 -28.81 48.92 12.36
CA VAL A 36 -29.00 49.42 11.00
C VAL A 36 -30.00 50.54 11.00
N GLN A 37 -29.55 51.74 10.64
CA GLN A 37 -30.41 52.89 10.35
C GLN A 37 -30.93 52.77 8.91
N THR A 38 -32.23 52.75 8.76
CA THR A 38 -32.94 52.82 7.48
C THR A 38 -32.97 54.25 6.96
N GLY A 39 -32.25 54.53 5.88
CA GLY A 39 -32.41 55.74 5.08
C GLY A 39 -32.96 55.37 3.71
N LEU A 40 -34.22 55.73 3.47
CA LEU A 40 -34.90 55.68 2.17
C LEU A 40 -34.38 56.79 1.25
N HIS A 41 -33.71 56.45 0.15
CA HIS A 41 -33.75 57.29 -1.04
C HIS A 41 -33.74 56.37 -2.27
N GLY A 42 -34.76 56.52 -3.11
CA GLY A 42 -34.97 55.72 -4.31
C GLY A 42 -33.98 56.03 -5.43
N PHE A 43 -33.53 54.99 -6.07
CA PHE A 43 -33.01 55.05 -7.43
C PHE A 43 -33.40 53.80 -8.19
N GLY A 44 -33.71 54.02 -9.46
CA GLY A 44 -34.39 53.11 -10.38
C GLY A 44 -33.73 51.76 -10.59
N TYR A 45 -34.56 50.75 -10.68
CA TYR A 45 -34.19 49.38 -11.08
C TYR A 45 -33.83 49.31 -12.55
N ASN A 46 -32.55 49.07 -12.81
CA ASN A 46 -32.11 48.60 -14.15
C ASN A 46 -31.89 47.10 -14.05
N THR A 47 -32.87 46.30 -14.49
CA THR A 47 -32.87 44.85 -14.46
C THR A 47 -32.09 44.30 -15.65
N SER A 48 -30.77 44.21 -15.52
CA SER A 48 -29.96 43.32 -16.37
C SER A 48 -29.10 42.43 -15.47
N ALA A 49 -29.72 41.42 -14.92
CA ALA A 49 -29.00 40.31 -14.24
C ALA A 49 -28.23 39.52 -15.32
N PRO A 50 -26.93 39.26 -15.14
CA PRO A 50 -26.17 38.49 -16.13
C PRO A 50 -26.68 37.04 -16.15
N ARG A 51 -27.19 36.63 -17.30
CA ARG A 51 -27.63 35.23 -17.63
C ARG A 51 -26.54 34.18 -17.51
N ARG A 52 -25.45 34.42 -16.78
CA ARG A 52 -24.31 33.50 -16.64
C ARG A 52 -24.36 32.57 -15.41
N LEU A 53 -25.27 32.75 -14.47
CA LEU A 53 -25.37 31.90 -13.27
C LEU A 53 -26.26 30.67 -13.42
N LEU A 54 -26.99 30.52 -14.52
CA LEU A 54 -27.93 29.39 -14.72
C LEU A 54 -27.33 28.19 -15.47
N PHE A 55 -26.06 28.26 -15.88
CA PHE A 55 -25.43 27.15 -16.65
C PHE A 55 -24.66 26.12 -15.80
N ILE A 56 -24.50 26.34 -14.49
CA ILE A 56 -23.71 25.43 -13.63
C ILE A 56 -24.56 24.32 -13.01
N TYR A 57 -25.90 24.41 -13.02
CA TYR A 57 -26.76 23.39 -12.41
C TYR A 57 -27.28 22.30 -13.37
N ARG A 58 -26.74 22.16 -14.55
CA ARG A 58 -27.36 21.33 -15.59
C ARG A 58 -26.71 19.98 -15.83
N ASN A 59 -25.94 19.38 -14.89
CA ASN A 59 -25.53 17.97 -14.98
C ASN A 59 -25.12 17.38 -13.62
N MET A 60 -25.87 17.62 -12.56
CA MET A 60 -25.86 16.67 -11.43
C MET A 60 -26.82 15.52 -11.82
N THR A 61 -26.31 14.54 -12.55
CA THR A 61 -26.97 13.25 -12.60
C THR A 61 -27.04 12.76 -11.15
N SER A 62 -28.28 12.55 -10.65
CA SER A 62 -28.47 11.97 -9.32
C SER A 62 -27.65 10.68 -9.24
N LEU A 63 -26.88 10.53 -8.15
CA LEU A 63 -26.15 9.27 -7.89
C LEU A 63 -27.16 8.11 -7.90
N PRO A 64 -26.81 6.95 -8.45
CA PRO A 64 -27.68 5.76 -8.38
C PRO A 64 -27.84 5.35 -6.91
N THR A 65 -28.98 4.71 -6.60
CA THR A 65 -29.27 4.18 -5.26
C THR A 65 -28.62 2.83 -5.04
N THR A 66 -28.39 2.09 -6.13
CA THR A 66 -27.78 0.75 -6.11
C THR A 66 -26.54 0.70 -7.00
N GLN A 67 -25.69 -0.27 -6.73
CA GLN A 67 -24.43 -0.51 -7.43
C GLN A 67 -24.17 -2.01 -7.62
N LYS A 68 -23.30 -2.34 -8.55
CA LYS A 68 -22.68 -3.65 -8.65
C LYS A 68 -21.53 -3.76 -7.64
N GLY A 69 -21.36 -4.95 -7.07
CA GLY A 69 -20.29 -5.23 -6.13
C GLY A 69 -20.20 -6.72 -5.80
N VAL A 70 -19.15 -7.08 -5.05
CA VAL A 70 -18.92 -8.46 -4.62
C VAL A 70 -19.07 -8.55 -3.10
N LEU A 71 -20.12 -9.24 -2.66
CA LEU A 71 -20.41 -9.46 -1.24
C LEU A 71 -19.79 -10.78 -0.77
N VAL A 72 -19.20 -10.76 0.42
CA VAL A 72 -18.69 -11.95 1.11
C VAL A 72 -19.39 -12.08 2.45
N SER A 73 -20.30 -13.08 2.55
CA SER A 73 -21.14 -13.29 3.72
C SER A 73 -20.55 -14.26 4.74
N LYS A 74 -19.55 -15.06 4.33
CA LYS A 74 -18.86 -16.05 5.18
C LYS A 74 -17.44 -16.30 4.69
N ILE A 75 -16.58 -16.87 5.52
CA ILE A 75 -15.25 -17.33 5.12
C ILE A 75 -15.37 -18.56 4.21
N GLY A 76 -14.41 -18.70 3.26
CA GLY A 76 -14.40 -19.85 2.35
C GLY A 76 -13.42 -19.71 1.19
N GLY A 77 -13.59 -20.58 0.19
CA GLY A 77 -12.90 -20.52 -1.08
C GLY A 77 -13.46 -19.43 -2.01
N PRO A 78 -13.03 -19.36 -3.28
CA PRO A 78 -13.54 -18.37 -4.24
C PRO A 78 -15.07 -18.35 -4.41
N GLU A 79 -15.74 -19.45 -4.13
CA GLU A 79 -17.20 -19.63 -4.23
C GLU A 79 -18.01 -18.72 -3.29
N VAL A 80 -17.39 -18.16 -2.24
CA VAL A 80 -18.06 -17.22 -1.33
C VAL A 80 -18.06 -15.77 -1.81
N LEU A 81 -17.43 -15.49 -2.95
CA LEU A 81 -17.43 -14.19 -3.61
C LEU A 81 -18.70 -14.06 -4.44
N GLU A 82 -19.70 -13.37 -3.92
CA GLU A 82 -21.02 -13.26 -4.53
C GLU A 82 -21.13 -11.93 -5.29
N TYR A 83 -21.12 -11.99 -6.63
CA TYR A 83 -21.44 -10.82 -7.45
C TYR A 83 -22.91 -10.43 -7.31
N LYS A 84 -23.19 -9.17 -7.00
CA LYS A 84 -24.52 -8.58 -6.81
C LYS A 84 -24.64 -7.32 -7.66
N THR A 85 -25.87 -7.02 -8.12
CA THR A 85 -26.17 -5.85 -8.96
C THR A 85 -27.02 -4.80 -8.25
N ASP A 86 -27.41 -5.07 -7.02
CA ASP A 86 -28.40 -4.33 -6.23
C ASP A 86 -27.90 -3.91 -4.85
N LEU A 87 -26.57 -3.88 -4.64
CA LEU A 87 -25.99 -3.40 -3.40
C LEU A 87 -26.24 -1.90 -3.26
N PRO A 88 -26.49 -1.40 -2.04
CA PRO A 88 -26.67 0.05 -1.85
C PRO A 88 -25.37 0.82 -2.18
N VAL A 89 -25.49 1.98 -2.85
CA VAL A 89 -24.38 2.90 -2.98
C VAL A 89 -24.13 3.53 -1.61
N PRO A 90 -22.89 3.47 -1.07
CA PRO A 90 -22.61 4.02 0.25
C PRO A 90 -22.62 5.55 0.23
N SER A 91 -23.06 6.15 1.34
CA SER A 91 -22.93 7.60 1.54
C SER A 91 -21.63 7.90 2.30
N PRO A 92 -20.80 8.84 1.82
CA PRO A 92 -19.57 9.19 2.50
C PRO A 92 -19.85 9.89 3.82
N LYS A 93 -19.16 9.49 4.89
CA LYS A 93 -19.19 10.11 6.21
C LYS A 93 -18.23 11.31 6.28
N GLU A 94 -18.22 12.00 7.41
CA GLU A 94 -17.20 13.01 7.68
C GLU A 94 -15.78 12.41 7.53
N GLY A 95 -14.91 13.11 6.81
CA GLY A 95 -13.56 12.66 6.51
C GLY A 95 -13.45 11.58 5.42
N GLU A 96 -14.56 11.24 4.73
CA GLU A 96 -14.58 10.32 3.59
C GLU A 96 -14.92 11.04 2.28
N VAL A 97 -14.60 10.41 1.17
CA VAL A 97 -15.05 10.82 -0.17
C VAL A 97 -15.74 9.64 -0.84
N LEU A 98 -16.75 9.90 -1.68
CA LEU A 98 -17.34 8.87 -2.54
C LEU A 98 -16.63 8.87 -3.88
N VAL A 99 -15.99 7.76 -4.19
CA VAL A 99 -15.30 7.55 -5.47
C VAL A 99 -16.09 6.59 -6.33
N LYS A 100 -16.40 6.99 -7.56
CA LYS A 100 -16.82 6.08 -8.62
C LYS A 100 -15.56 5.42 -9.18
N ASN A 101 -15.41 4.12 -8.96
CA ASN A 101 -14.23 3.38 -9.37
C ASN A 101 -14.23 3.16 -10.89
N ASN A 102 -13.14 3.52 -11.55
CA ASN A 102 -12.86 3.15 -12.93
C ASN A 102 -12.23 1.76 -12.99
N LEU A 103 -11.30 1.51 -12.07
CA LEU A 103 -10.61 0.25 -11.84
C LEU A 103 -10.39 0.04 -10.36
N THR A 104 -10.36 -1.22 -9.95
CA THR A 104 -9.88 -1.63 -8.63
C THR A 104 -8.87 -2.75 -8.77
N ALA A 105 -8.19 -3.13 -7.70
CA ALA A 105 -7.14 -4.13 -7.81
C ALA A 105 -7.29 -5.25 -6.80
N ILE A 106 -6.87 -6.45 -7.22
CA ILE A 106 -6.83 -7.64 -6.39
C ILE A 106 -5.44 -7.77 -5.78
N ASN A 107 -5.41 -8.01 -4.48
CA ASN A 107 -4.20 -8.28 -3.72
C ASN A 107 -4.30 -9.64 -3.02
N LEU A 108 -3.16 -10.29 -2.80
CA LEU A 108 -3.14 -11.58 -2.12
C LEU A 108 -3.73 -11.49 -0.70
N ILE A 109 -3.64 -10.33 -0.06
CA ILE A 109 -4.25 -10.08 1.26
C ILE A 109 -5.76 -10.23 1.24
N ASP A 110 -6.45 -9.95 0.13
CA ASP A 110 -7.90 -10.10 0.01
C ASP A 110 -8.30 -11.58 0.15
N THR A 111 -7.43 -12.50 -0.32
CA THR A 111 -7.63 -13.94 -0.13
C THR A 111 -7.50 -14.35 1.33
N TYR A 112 -6.68 -13.65 2.12
CA TYR A 112 -6.51 -13.92 3.56
C TYR A 112 -7.75 -13.51 4.35
N PHE A 113 -8.36 -12.36 4.05
CA PHE A 113 -9.66 -11.96 4.63
C PHE A 113 -10.79 -12.89 4.21
N ARG A 114 -10.83 -13.29 2.94
CA ARG A 114 -11.83 -14.24 2.45
C ARG A 114 -11.75 -15.59 3.17
N LYS A 115 -10.53 -16.11 3.40
CA LYS A 115 -10.29 -17.41 4.03
C LYS A 115 -10.32 -17.38 5.56
N GLY A 116 -10.45 -16.20 6.18
CA GLY A 116 -10.40 -16.07 7.64
C GLY A 116 -8.99 -16.24 8.24
N VAL A 117 -7.93 -16.10 7.44
CA VAL A 117 -6.55 -16.02 7.94
C VAL A 117 -6.35 -14.69 8.68
N TYR A 118 -7.01 -13.64 8.22
CA TYR A 118 -7.14 -12.35 8.90
C TYR A 118 -8.60 -12.11 9.24
N ASP A 119 -8.84 -11.67 10.45
CA ASP A 119 -10.19 -11.39 10.94
C ASP A 119 -10.80 -10.19 10.24
N SER A 120 -12.08 -10.30 9.92
CA SER A 120 -12.94 -9.20 9.45
C SER A 120 -14.41 -9.52 9.73
N THR A 121 -15.20 -8.47 9.90
CA THR A 121 -16.64 -8.61 10.13
C THR A 121 -17.36 -8.92 8.81
N LYS A 122 -18.17 -9.97 8.80
CA LYS A 122 -19.03 -10.33 7.67
C LYS A 122 -20.48 -9.89 7.94
N PRO A 123 -21.27 -9.53 6.90
CA PRO A 123 -20.87 -9.47 5.49
C PRO A 123 -19.99 -8.26 5.17
N GLU A 124 -19.12 -8.39 4.17
CA GLU A 124 -18.26 -7.28 3.71
C GLU A 124 -18.07 -7.31 2.19
N ILE A 125 -17.68 -6.18 1.62
CA ILE A 125 -17.11 -6.06 0.28
C ILE A 125 -15.60 -5.99 0.43
N LEU A 126 -14.87 -6.91 -0.22
CA LEU A 126 -13.41 -6.94 -0.21
C LEU A 126 -12.79 -5.87 -1.14
N GLY A 127 -11.46 -5.92 -1.25
CA GLY A 127 -10.68 -4.98 -2.06
C GLY A 127 -10.13 -3.84 -1.23
N LYS A 128 -8.83 -3.57 -1.39
CA LYS A 128 -8.09 -2.62 -0.53
C LYS A 128 -7.65 -1.36 -1.25
N GLU A 129 -7.88 -1.25 -2.55
CA GLU A 129 -7.48 -0.10 -3.34
C GLU A 129 -8.34 0.06 -4.59
N GLY A 130 -8.39 1.28 -5.10
CA GLY A 130 -9.08 1.62 -6.34
C GLY A 130 -8.58 2.93 -6.92
N ALA A 131 -8.90 3.15 -8.20
CA ALA A 131 -8.70 4.39 -8.93
C ALA A 131 -10.01 4.80 -9.62
N GLY A 132 -10.33 6.08 -9.60
CA GLY A 132 -11.58 6.58 -10.15
C GLY A 132 -11.76 8.08 -9.98
N THR A 133 -13.01 8.50 -9.95
CA THR A 133 -13.39 9.93 -9.87
C THR A 133 -14.21 10.19 -8.62
N ILE A 134 -13.87 11.23 -7.88
CA ILE A 134 -14.70 11.68 -6.74
C ILE A 134 -16.04 12.19 -7.28
N VAL A 135 -17.14 11.63 -6.77
CA VAL A 135 -18.52 11.99 -7.15
C VAL A 135 -19.30 12.66 -6.01
N ALA A 136 -18.83 12.53 -4.77
CA ALA A 136 -19.34 13.26 -3.63
C ALA A 136 -18.26 13.38 -2.53
N LEU A 137 -18.40 14.40 -1.68
CA LEU A 137 -17.59 14.58 -0.48
C LEU A 137 -18.46 14.30 0.73
N GLY A 138 -17.88 13.73 1.77
CA GLY A 138 -18.52 13.63 3.07
C GLY A 138 -18.76 15.01 3.70
N PRO A 139 -19.66 15.10 4.68
CA PRO A 139 -19.93 16.36 5.38
C PRO A 139 -18.71 16.83 6.18
N GLY A 140 -18.67 18.14 6.50
CA GLY A 140 -17.63 18.72 7.35
C GLY A 140 -16.39 19.23 6.61
N PRO A 141 -15.25 19.37 7.31
CA PRO A 141 -14.03 19.92 6.75
C PRO A 141 -13.42 19.07 5.63
N ASN A 142 -12.87 19.74 4.63
CA ASN A 142 -12.12 19.11 3.51
C ASN A 142 -10.66 19.64 3.51
N PRO A 143 -9.83 19.18 4.44
CA PRO A 143 -8.46 19.70 4.62
C PRO A 143 -7.51 19.37 3.47
N TYR A 144 -7.88 18.42 2.60
CA TYR A 144 -7.06 17.97 1.48
C TYR A 144 -7.45 18.61 0.15
N ASN A 145 -8.40 19.57 0.15
CA ASN A 145 -8.85 20.29 -1.04
C ASN A 145 -9.30 19.38 -2.19
N PHE A 146 -10.03 18.31 -1.88
CA PHE A 146 -10.66 17.48 -2.89
C PHE A 146 -11.89 18.16 -3.47
N ALA A 147 -12.16 17.91 -4.75
CA ALA A 147 -13.34 18.38 -5.45
C ALA A 147 -14.04 17.23 -6.17
N VAL A 148 -15.35 17.33 -6.34
CA VAL A 148 -16.10 16.46 -7.26
C VAL A 148 -15.53 16.62 -8.65
N GLY A 149 -15.21 15.50 -9.31
CA GLY A 149 -14.51 15.45 -10.60
C GLY A 149 -13.01 15.20 -10.49
N ASP A 150 -12.40 15.28 -9.30
CA ASP A 150 -10.99 14.91 -9.13
C ASP A 150 -10.76 13.43 -9.46
N ARG A 151 -9.76 13.16 -10.30
CA ARG A 151 -9.28 11.82 -10.58
C ARG A 151 -8.31 11.38 -9.48
N VAL A 152 -8.63 10.28 -8.80
CA VAL A 152 -7.95 9.85 -7.59
C VAL A 152 -7.67 8.37 -7.55
N ALA A 153 -6.63 8.00 -6.79
CA ALA A 153 -6.38 6.64 -6.32
C ALA A 153 -6.46 6.61 -4.79
N TRP A 154 -6.86 5.48 -4.23
CA TRP A 154 -7.12 5.38 -2.81
C TRP A 154 -6.76 4.00 -2.24
N ILE A 155 -6.37 3.97 -0.97
CA ILE A 155 -6.15 2.76 -0.17
C ILE A 155 -7.18 2.73 0.96
N GLY A 156 -7.97 1.66 1.05
CA GLY A 156 -9.06 1.56 2.03
C GLY A 156 -9.66 0.17 2.09
N THR A 157 -10.99 0.13 2.00
CA THR A 157 -11.79 -1.08 2.01
C THR A 157 -12.92 -0.98 0.97
N ALA A 158 -13.59 -2.10 0.71
CA ALA A 158 -14.74 -2.17 -0.21
C ALA A 158 -14.38 -1.78 -1.67
N GLY A 159 -13.23 -2.21 -2.16
CA GLY A 159 -12.79 -1.94 -3.53
C GLY A 159 -13.53 -2.74 -4.60
N TYR A 160 -14.08 -3.89 -4.28
CA TYR A 160 -14.78 -4.74 -5.26
C TYR A 160 -16.22 -4.25 -5.50
N ALA A 161 -16.36 -2.99 -5.89
CA ALA A 161 -17.65 -2.34 -6.15
C ALA A 161 -17.49 -1.15 -7.10
N GLU A 162 -18.60 -0.69 -7.71
CA GLU A 162 -18.60 0.50 -8.56
C GLU A 162 -18.32 1.80 -7.78
N TYR A 163 -18.71 1.84 -6.49
CA TYR A 163 -18.51 3.01 -5.62
C TYR A 163 -17.91 2.58 -4.28
N SER A 164 -16.96 3.36 -3.80
CA SER A 164 -16.31 3.15 -2.51
C SER A 164 -16.20 4.46 -1.73
N THR A 165 -16.17 4.37 -0.39
CA THR A 165 -16.00 5.52 0.51
C THR A 165 -14.67 5.44 1.27
N PRO A 166 -13.53 5.62 0.59
CA PRO A 166 -12.24 5.65 1.28
C PRO A 166 -12.13 6.87 2.19
N PRO A 167 -11.37 6.75 3.32
CA PRO A 167 -11.04 7.89 4.14
C PRO A 167 -10.17 8.88 3.36
N ALA A 168 -10.51 10.16 3.39
CA ALA A 168 -9.88 11.21 2.58
C ALA A 168 -8.35 11.30 2.82
N TYR A 169 -7.88 10.98 4.02
CA TYR A 169 -6.44 10.99 4.32
C TYR A 169 -5.64 9.86 3.61
N ARG A 170 -6.33 8.89 2.98
CA ARG A 170 -5.71 7.83 2.15
C ARG A 170 -6.11 7.91 0.68
N VAL A 171 -6.44 9.10 0.21
CA VAL A 171 -6.76 9.39 -1.18
C VAL A 171 -5.68 10.30 -1.75
N ALA A 172 -5.17 9.97 -2.94
CA ALA A 172 -4.19 10.78 -3.65
C ALA A 172 -4.74 11.18 -5.03
N LYS A 173 -4.51 12.42 -5.46
CA LYS A 173 -4.81 12.84 -6.83
C LYS A 173 -3.81 12.16 -7.77
N ILE A 174 -4.32 11.56 -8.84
CA ILE A 174 -3.49 10.90 -9.84
C ILE A 174 -2.87 11.98 -10.75
N PRO A 175 -1.54 11.97 -10.93
CA PRO A 175 -0.88 12.91 -11.82
C PRO A 175 -1.40 12.82 -13.25
N GLN A 176 -1.33 13.94 -13.97
CA GLN A 176 -1.71 13.97 -15.38
C GLN A 176 -0.71 13.13 -16.20
N GLY A 177 -1.23 12.26 -17.05
CA GLY A 177 -0.40 11.38 -17.89
C GLY A 177 -0.11 9.99 -17.29
N VAL A 178 -0.39 9.77 -16.00
CA VAL A 178 -0.30 8.43 -15.39
C VAL A 178 -1.65 7.71 -15.53
N SER A 179 -1.65 6.46 -16.01
CA SER A 179 -2.87 5.67 -16.19
C SER A 179 -3.42 5.15 -14.86
N ASP A 180 -4.71 4.77 -14.80
CA ASP A 180 -5.30 4.14 -13.61
C ASP A 180 -4.67 2.76 -13.37
N GLU A 181 -4.33 2.04 -14.44
CA GLU A 181 -3.64 0.76 -14.42
C GLU A 181 -2.25 0.88 -13.76
N ASP A 182 -1.44 1.85 -14.20
CA ASP A 182 -0.09 2.05 -13.67
C ASP A 182 -0.12 2.45 -12.20
N VAL A 183 -1.04 3.35 -11.83
CA VAL A 183 -1.23 3.73 -10.43
C VAL A 183 -1.59 2.52 -9.59
N LEU A 184 -2.57 1.71 -9.99
CA LEU A 184 -3.00 0.53 -9.23
C LEU A 184 -1.94 -0.57 -9.19
N ALA A 185 -1.05 -0.64 -10.18
CA ALA A 185 0.08 -1.57 -10.13
C ALA A 185 1.07 -1.23 -9.00
N VAL A 186 1.16 0.04 -8.61
CA VAL A 186 2.12 0.49 -7.59
C VAL A 186 1.47 0.98 -6.29
N LEU A 187 0.20 1.32 -6.26
CA LEU A 187 -0.42 2.02 -5.14
C LEU A 187 -0.20 1.27 -3.81
N LEU A 188 -0.95 0.22 -3.54
CA LEU A 188 -0.81 -0.56 -2.30
C LEU A 188 0.49 -1.37 -2.30
N THR A 189 0.82 -1.98 -3.43
CA THR A 189 1.98 -2.87 -3.56
C THR A 189 3.29 -2.08 -3.48
N GLY A 190 3.40 -0.96 -4.17
CA GLY A 190 4.57 -0.08 -4.15
C GLY A 190 4.76 0.58 -2.80
N ALA A 191 3.68 1.08 -2.18
CA ALA A 191 3.74 1.62 -0.82
C ALA A 191 4.26 0.57 0.18
N THR A 192 3.79 -0.68 0.06
CA THR A 192 4.29 -1.81 0.86
C THR A 192 5.79 -2.01 0.64
N CYS A 193 6.22 -2.12 -0.62
CA CYS A 193 7.62 -2.36 -0.95
C CYS A 193 8.53 -1.22 -0.49
N LEU A 194 8.13 0.03 -0.77
CA LEU A 194 8.94 1.22 -0.48
C LEU A 194 9.08 1.45 1.03
N SER A 195 7.99 1.32 1.80
CA SER A 195 8.05 1.43 3.26
C SER A 195 8.89 0.31 3.88
N PHE A 196 8.79 -0.92 3.37
CA PHE A 196 9.52 -2.04 3.95
C PHE A 196 11.03 -1.98 3.69
N ILE A 197 11.46 -1.51 2.52
CA ILE A 197 12.91 -1.35 2.23
C ILE A 197 13.52 -0.14 2.95
N ARG A 198 12.70 0.75 3.52
CA ARG A 198 13.15 1.92 4.29
C ARG A 198 13.08 1.73 5.79
N GLU A 199 12.01 1.09 6.26
CA GLU A 199 11.69 1.08 7.70
C GLU A 199 11.74 -0.32 8.33
N ALA A 200 11.25 -1.38 7.64
CA ALA A 200 11.36 -2.74 8.19
C ALA A 200 12.82 -3.24 8.19
N TYR A 201 13.55 -2.92 7.14
CA TYR A 201 15.01 -2.98 7.05
C TYR A 201 15.49 -1.87 6.12
N GLU A 202 16.24 -0.93 6.64
CA GLU A 202 16.81 0.17 5.87
C GLU A 202 17.91 -0.34 4.93
N VAL A 203 17.54 -0.53 3.67
CA VAL A 203 18.44 -1.05 2.63
C VAL A 203 19.53 -0.04 2.29
N LYS A 204 20.77 -0.49 2.31
CA LYS A 204 21.93 0.32 1.95
C LYS A 204 22.50 -0.09 0.59
N LYS A 205 23.13 0.87 -0.08
CA LYS A 205 23.87 0.60 -1.32
C LYS A 205 24.90 -0.52 -1.10
N GLY A 206 24.88 -1.52 -1.96
CA GLY A 206 25.77 -2.67 -1.89
C GLY A 206 25.29 -3.83 -1.01
N ASP A 207 24.20 -3.70 -0.27
CA ASP A 207 23.60 -4.80 0.49
C ASP A 207 23.20 -5.94 -0.45
N TRP A 208 23.47 -7.18 -0.06
CA TRP A 208 22.86 -8.36 -0.66
C TRP A 208 21.46 -8.57 -0.06
N ILE A 209 20.46 -8.61 -0.92
CA ILE A 209 19.06 -8.81 -0.54
C ILE A 209 18.52 -10.05 -1.23
N LEU A 210 17.96 -10.98 -0.45
CA LEU A 210 17.19 -12.10 -0.97
C LEU A 210 15.71 -11.70 -1.02
N LEU A 211 15.10 -11.81 -2.19
CA LEU A 211 13.68 -11.53 -2.42
C LEU A 211 12.98 -12.79 -2.90
N HIS A 212 12.10 -13.36 -2.07
CA HIS A 212 11.26 -14.48 -2.48
C HIS A 212 10.09 -14.02 -3.36
N ALA A 213 9.67 -14.91 -4.27
CA ALA A 213 8.59 -14.67 -5.23
C ALA A 213 8.78 -13.37 -6.05
N ALA A 214 10.00 -13.15 -6.54
CA ALA A 214 10.41 -11.92 -7.21
C ALA A 214 9.63 -11.59 -8.50
N ALA A 215 8.95 -12.57 -9.13
CA ALA A 215 8.08 -12.39 -10.30
C ALA A 215 6.60 -12.13 -9.95
N GLY A 216 6.24 -12.11 -8.66
CA GLY A 216 4.90 -11.74 -8.22
C GLY A 216 4.66 -10.22 -8.22
N GLY A 217 3.42 -9.76 -8.03
CA GLY A 217 3.09 -8.33 -8.07
C GLY A 217 3.98 -7.46 -7.18
N ALA A 218 4.19 -7.86 -5.90
CA ALA A 218 5.11 -7.16 -5.01
C ALA A 218 6.58 -7.35 -5.41
N GLY A 219 6.95 -8.56 -5.86
CA GLY A 219 8.31 -8.89 -6.23
C GLY A 219 8.84 -8.04 -7.40
N ILE A 220 8.02 -7.81 -8.42
CA ILE A 220 8.34 -6.97 -9.58
C ILE A 220 8.67 -5.54 -9.14
N ILE A 221 7.87 -4.96 -8.28
CA ILE A 221 8.06 -3.59 -7.80
C ILE A 221 9.25 -3.54 -6.83
N MET A 222 9.34 -4.47 -5.88
CA MET A 222 10.41 -4.50 -4.89
C MET A 222 11.78 -4.72 -5.54
N THR A 223 11.89 -5.57 -6.57
CA THR A 223 13.15 -5.76 -7.31
C THR A 223 13.66 -4.43 -7.86
N GLN A 224 12.80 -3.65 -8.52
CA GLN A 224 13.17 -2.36 -9.09
C GLN A 224 13.55 -1.33 -8.01
N LEU A 225 12.76 -1.23 -6.95
CA LEU A 225 13.05 -0.31 -5.83
C LEU A 225 14.37 -0.66 -5.11
N LEU A 226 14.67 -1.93 -4.91
CA LEU A 226 15.95 -2.41 -4.38
C LEU A 226 17.13 -2.03 -5.29
N LYS A 227 16.96 -2.16 -6.60
CA LYS A 227 17.96 -1.74 -7.58
C LYS A 227 18.16 -0.22 -7.58
N LEU A 228 17.10 0.57 -7.48
CA LEU A 228 17.18 2.03 -7.32
C LEU A 228 17.89 2.43 -6.01
N ALA A 229 17.71 1.67 -4.94
CA ALA A 229 18.46 1.85 -3.67
C ALA A 229 19.93 1.42 -3.76
N GLY A 230 20.37 0.83 -4.90
CA GLY A 230 21.74 0.37 -5.12
C GLY A 230 22.09 -0.97 -4.47
N ALA A 231 21.08 -1.77 -4.10
CA ALA A 231 21.29 -3.11 -3.56
C ALA A 231 21.65 -4.12 -4.65
N LYS A 232 22.25 -5.24 -4.21
CA LYS A 232 22.45 -6.46 -5.00
C LYS A 232 21.30 -7.41 -4.68
N VAL A 233 20.55 -7.83 -5.69
CA VAL A 233 19.31 -8.58 -5.52
C VAL A 233 19.47 -10.02 -5.97
N ILE A 234 19.17 -10.96 -5.07
CA ILE A 234 18.97 -12.37 -5.38
C ILE A 234 17.47 -12.61 -5.37
N GLY A 235 16.85 -12.82 -6.54
CA GLY A 235 15.44 -13.11 -6.67
C GLY A 235 15.16 -14.60 -6.77
N THR A 236 14.12 -15.12 -6.11
CA THR A 236 13.63 -16.48 -6.39
C THR A 236 12.40 -16.43 -7.28
N ALA A 237 12.37 -17.26 -8.31
CA ALA A 237 11.27 -17.38 -9.25
C ALA A 237 11.07 -18.84 -9.66
N GLY A 238 9.90 -19.20 -10.18
CA GLY A 238 9.60 -20.59 -10.57
C GLY A 238 9.31 -20.72 -12.05
N GLY A 239 10.26 -21.23 -12.79
CA GLY A 239 10.21 -21.49 -14.24
C GLY A 239 10.87 -20.39 -15.08
N PRO A 240 11.28 -20.75 -16.33
CA PRO A 240 12.18 -19.92 -17.15
C PRO A 240 11.59 -18.54 -17.48
N GLU A 241 10.32 -18.42 -17.79
CA GLU A 241 9.66 -17.14 -18.11
C GLU A 241 9.74 -16.15 -16.93
N LYS A 242 9.49 -16.65 -15.71
CA LYS A 242 9.55 -15.83 -14.49
C LYS A 242 10.98 -15.44 -14.13
N VAL A 243 11.93 -16.34 -14.38
CA VAL A 243 13.36 -16.06 -14.19
C VAL A 243 13.81 -14.95 -15.12
N GLU A 244 13.43 -15.01 -16.40
CA GLU A 244 13.81 -14.01 -17.38
C GLU A 244 13.17 -12.65 -17.08
N LEU A 245 11.88 -12.65 -16.66
CA LEU A 245 11.22 -11.43 -16.19
C LEU A 245 12.02 -10.75 -15.08
N VAL A 246 12.37 -11.50 -14.02
CA VAL A 246 13.08 -10.95 -12.85
C VAL A 246 14.49 -10.46 -13.23
N ARG A 247 15.16 -11.18 -14.14
CA ARG A 247 16.47 -10.76 -14.69
C ARG A 247 16.33 -9.43 -15.45
N GLY A 248 15.30 -9.30 -16.28
CA GLY A 248 14.99 -8.08 -17.02
C GLY A 248 14.66 -6.86 -16.13
N LEU A 249 14.26 -7.09 -14.88
CA LEU A 249 14.06 -6.04 -13.85
C LEU A 249 15.37 -5.61 -13.16
N GLY A 250 16.51 -6.26 -13.49
CA GLY A 250 17.82 -5.89 -13.00
C GLY A 250 18.29 -6.68 -11.77
N ALA A 251 17.63 -7.77 -11.39
CA ALA A 251 18.15 -8.65 -10.33
C ALA A 251 19.53 -9.20 -10.72
N ASP A 252 20.49 -9.17 -9.79
CA ASP A 252 21.87 -9.60 -10.03
C ASP A 252 21.99 -11.11 -10.17
N VAL A 253 21.15 -11.85 -9.43
CA VAL A 253 21.02 -13.31 -9.50
C VAL A 253 19.56 -13.70 -9.44
N VAL A 254 19.14 -14.64 -10.29
CA VAL A 254 17.78 -15.20 -10.22
C VAL A 254 17.87 -16.72 -10.08
N ILE A 255 17.25 -17.25 -9.05
CA ILE A 255 17.22 -18.66 -8.69
C ILE A 255 15.89 -19.26 -9.15
N ASP A 256 15.93 -20.21 -10.09
CA ASP A 256 14.76 -20.99 -10.48
C ASP A 256 14.57 -22.17 -9.52
N TYR A 257 13.77 -21.96 -8.49
CA TYR A 257 13.55 -22.98 -7.46
C TYR A 257 12.79 -24.24 -7.96
N LYS A 258 12.27 -24.24 -9.19
CA LYS A 258 11.62 -25.40 -9.81
C LYS A 258 12.58 -26.30 -10.59
N ASN A 259 13.73 -25.78 -11.01
CA ASN A 259 14.69 -26.43 -11.87
C ASN A 259 16.07 -26.57 -11.19
N MET A 260 16.09 -26.93 -9.91
CA MET A 260 17.32 -27.07 -9.13
C MET A 260 17.65 -28.55 -8.89
N GLU A 261 18.14 -29.27 -9.87
CA GLU A 261 18.51 -30.67 -9.83
C GLU A 261 19.19 -31.11 -8.51
N GLY A 262 18.37 -31.40 -7.47
CA GLY A 262 18.83 -31.83 -6.14
C GLY A 262 19.48 -30.76 -5.25
N ALA A 263 19.78 -29.55 -5.76
CA ALA A 263 20.26 -28.41 -4.97
C ALA A 263 19.11 -27.61 -4.33
N LYS A 264 19.41 -26.93 -3.25
CA LYS A 264 18.45 -26.02 -2.62
C LYS A 264 18.75 -24.57 -3.02
N TRP A 265 17.73 -23.72 -3.10
CA TRP A 265 17.90 -22.28 -3.34
C TRP A 265 18.84 -21.64 -2.29
N LEU A 266 18.85 -22.16 -1.06
CA LEU A 266 19.74 -21.71 0.02
C LEU A 266 21.22 -21.91 -0.34
N ASP A 267 21.57 -23.06 -0.91
CA ASP A 267 22.96 -23.36 -1.29
C ASP A 267 23.47 -22.34 -2.31
N LYS A 268 22.61 -21.96 -3.27
CA LYS A 268 22.96 -20.94 -4.26
C LYS A 268 23.11 -19.54 -3.65
N VAL A 269 22.27 -19.18 -2.67
CA VAL A 269 22.41 -17.93 -1.91
C VAL A 269 23.75 -17.90 -1.19
N MET A 270 24.12 -18.98 -0.51
CA MET A 270 25.39 -19.06 0.21
C MET A 270 26.59 -19.03 -0.73
N GLU A 271 26.52 -19.70 -1.88
CA GLU A 271 27.57 -19.63 -2.92
C GLU A 271 27.79 -18.19 -3.39
N VAL A 272 26.70 -17.49 -3.78
CA VAL A 272 26.76 -16.11 -4.30
C VAL A 272 27.30 -15.13 -3.27
N THR A 273 27.04 -15.36 -1.99
CA THR A 273 27.46 -14.49 -0.89
C THR A 273 28.77 -14.93 -0.22
N GLY A 274 29.49 -15.88 -0.80
CA GLY A 274 30.76 -16.39 -0.25
C GLY A 274 30.61 -17.06 1.12
N GLY A 275 29.45 -17.65 1.41
CA GLY A 275 29.14 -18.32 2.68
C GLY A 275 28.67 -17.40 3.80
N GLU A 276 28.67 -16.08 3.61
CA GLU A 276 28.25 -15.12 4.65
C GLU A 276 26.75 -15.01 4.80
N GLY A 277 26.00 -15.18 3.72
CA GLY A 277 24.57 -14.91 3.61
C GLY A 277 24.23 -13.46 3.29
N VAL A 278 22.94 -13.17 3.14
CA VAL A 278 22.43 -11.85 2.72
C VAL A 278 22.24 -10.88 3.90
N ASN A 279 22.24 -9.59 3.62
CA ASN A 279 21.96 -8.54 4.60
C ASN A 279 20.52 -8.59 5.12
N ALA A 280 19.58 -8.79 4.17
CA ALA A 280 18.18 -9.00 4.53
C ALA A 280 17.48 -9.97 3.57
N VAL A 281 16.44 -10.61 4.07
CA VAL A 281 15.50 -11.42 3.30
C VAL A 281 14.14 -10.75 3.35
N TYR A 282 13.50 -10.59 2.20
CA TYR A 282 12.08 -10.21 2.10
C TYR A 282 11.28 -11.45 1.68
N ASP A 283 10.51 -11.97 2.62
CA ASP A 283 9.78 -13.24 2.47
C ASP A 283 8.26 -13.01 2.46
N SER A 284 7.66 -13.17 1.28
CA SER A 284 6.20 -13.15 1.07
C SER A 284 5.60 -14.56 0.95
N VAL A 285 6.43 -15.60 1.04
CA VAL A 285 6.04 -17.00 0.84
C VAL A 285 5.58 -17.64 2.15
N GLY A 286 6.37 -17.53 3.19
CA GLY A 286 6.01 -17.96 4.55
C GLY A 286 6.36 -19.41 4.83
N LYS A 287 5.35 -20.30 5.00
CA LYS A 287 5.50 -21.66 5.49
C LYS A 287 6.63 -22.47 4.82
N ASP A 288 6.76 -22.37 3.52
CA ASP A 288 7.73 -23.19 2.74
C ASP A 288 9.15 -22.63 2.75
N THR A 289 9.36 -21.37 3.19
CA THR A 289 10.65 -20.67 3.07
C THR A 289 11.23 -20.16 4.38
N TRP A 290 10.42 -20.00 5.42
CA TRP A 290 10.79 -19.27 6.63
C TRP A 290 12.06 -19.75 7.31
N GLU A 291 12.24 -21.08 7.45
CA GLU A 291 13.39 -21.65 8.15
C GLU A 291 14.69 -21.42 7.39
N ASP A 292 14.67 -21.67 6.07
CA ASP A 292 15.85 -21.45 5.22
C ASP A 292 16.09 -19.94 5.00
N SER A 293 15.07 -19.09 5.09
CA SER A 293 15.22 -17.62 5.13
C SER A 293 16.03 -17.17 6.35
N LEU A 294 15.84 -17.78 7.53
CA LEU A 294 16.69 -17.52 8.71
C LEU A 294 18.13 -18.00 8.50
N LYS A 295 18.33 -19.13 7.79
CA LYS A 295 19.67 -19.66 7.48
C LYS A 295 20.41 -18.79 6.45
N ALA A 296 19.68 -18.25 5.47
CA ALA A 296 20.21 -17.42 4.38
C ALA A 296 20.75 -16.06 4.85
N VAL A 297 20.27 -15.56 5.99
CA VAL A 297 20.68 -14.26 6.54
C VAL A 297 22.07 -14.36 7.17
N ARG A 298 22.89 -13.34 6.92
CA ARG A 298 24.20 -13.17 7.59
C ARG A 298 24.06 -12.85 9.08
N ARG A 299 25.15 -12.90 9.82
CA ARG A 299 25.22 -12.43 11.20
C ARG A 299 24.75 -10.97 11.30
N LYS A 300 23.85 -10.69 12.23
CA LYS A 300 23.18 -9.37 12.46
C LYS A 300 22.28 -8.89 11.31
N GLY A 301 21.93 -9.77 10.37
CA GLY A 301 21.01 -9.46 9.28
C GLY A 301 19.54 -9.49 9.72
N SER A 302 18.64 -9.28 8.78
CA SER A 302 17.21 -9.16 9.05
C SER A 302 16.37 -10.06 8.15
N VAL A 303 15.27 -10.61 8.67
CA VAL A 303 14.24 -11.28 7.87
C VAL A 303 12.92 -10.52 8.02
N VAL A 304 12.38 -10.06 6.90
CA VAL A 304 11.12 -9.33 6.82
C VAL A 304 10.07 -10.28 6.24
N PHE A 305 9.23 -10.85 7.10
CA PHE A 305 8.13 -11.71 6.69
C PHE A 305 6.91 -10.84 6.38
N PHE A 306 6.45 -10.79 5.14
CA PHE A 306 5.33 -9.89 4.78
C PHE A 306 4.20 -10.57 4.01
N GLY A 307 4.26 -11.89 3.83
CA GLY A 307 3.21 -12.66 3.19
C GLY A 307 3.11 -14.09 3.71
N ASN A 308 2.09 -14.80 3.24
CA ASN A 308 1.79 -16.18 3.60
C ASN A 308 1.31 -16.96 2.36
N SER A 309 1.95 -16.76 1.18
CA SER A 309 1.46 -17.37 -0.07
C SER A 309 1.53 -18.90 -0.09
N SER A 310 2.39 -19.50 0.75
CA SER A 310 2.45 -20.96 0.95
C SER A 310 1.77 -21.43 2.24
N GLY A 311 1.28 -20.50 3.04
CA GLY A 311 0.70 -20.72 4.37
C GLY A 311 1.40 -19.90 5.44
N VAL A 312 0.80 -19.89 6.63
CA VAL A 312 1.30 -19.14 7.79
C VAL A 312 2.60 -19.76 8.28
N VAL A 313 3.58 -18.92 8.64
CA VAL A 313 4.81 -19.37 9.34
C VAL A 313 4.41 -20.02 10.66
N PRO A 314 4.85 -21.26 10.93
CA PRO A 314 4.52 -21.92 12.18
C PRO A 314 5.20 -21.23 13.38
N PRO A 315 4.71 -21.42 14.59
CA PRO A 315 5.43 -21.01 15.80
C PRO A 315 6.83 -21.63 15.83
N PHE A 316 7.84 -20.84 16.14
CA PHE A 316 9.22 -21.30 16.30
C PHE A 316 9.87 -20.67 17.53
N PRO A 317 10.84 -21.35 18.17
CA PRO A 317 11.50 -20.81 19.34
C PRO A 317 12.39 -19.62 18.98
N ILE A 318 12.24 -18.53 19.71
CA ILE A 318 13.01 -17.28 19.50
C ILE A 318 14.53 -17.49 19.63
N SER A 319 14.96 -18.53 20.35
CA SER A 319 16.37 -18.91 20.48
C SER A 319 17.05 -19.23 19.14
N MET A 320 16.30 -19.59 18.11
CA MET A 320 16.85 -19.78 16.75
C MET A 320 17.51 -18.52 16.17
N LEU A 321 17.15 -17.36 16.65
CA LEU A 321 17.73 -16.08 16.20
C LEU A 321 19.09 -15.79 16.84
N ALA A 322 19.41 -16.42 17.98
CA ALA A 322 20.57 -16.10 18.79
C ALA A 322 21.91 -16.38 18.11
N GLY A 323 22.00 -17.50 17.36
CA GLY A 323 23.27 -17.95 16.76
C GLY A 323 23.91 -16.92 15.80
N LYS A 324 23.10 -16.12 15.12
CA LYS A 324 23.54 -15.06 14.23
C LYS A 324 23.09 -13.65 14.65
N ASN A 325 22.42 -13.50 15.81
CA ASN A 325 21.76 -12.25 16.25
C ASN A 325 20.83 -11.68 15.16
N ILE A 326 19.96 -12.53 14.60
CA ILE A 326 19.05 -12.17 13.51
C ILE A 326 17.94 -11.27 14.07
N LYS A 327 17.55 -10.26 13.29
CA LYS A 327 16.34 -9.47 13.52
C LYS A 327 15.21 -10.04 12.66
N ILE A 328 14.01 -10.08 13.19
CA ILE A 328 12.81 -10.41 12.43
C ILE A 328 11.78 -9.30 12.54
N CYS A 329 11.06 -9.06 11.46
CA CYS A 329 9.96 -8.12 11.42
C CYS A 329 8.77 -8.73 10.66
N ARG A 330 7.56 -8.49 11.15
CA ARG A 330 6.29 -8.79 10.44
C ARG A 330 5.53 -7.49 10.23
N PRO A 331 5.92 -6.70 9.22
CA PRO A 331 5.35 -5.39 9.00
C PRO A 331 3.95 -5.46 8.38
N VAL A 332 3.17 -4.41 8.61
CA VAL A 332 1.87 -4.14 8.00
C VAL A 332 1.89 -2.74 7.43
N LEU A 333 1.63 -2.58 6.14
CA LEU A 333 1.65 -1.29 5.44
C LEU A 333 0.87 -0.20 6.18
N PHE A 334 -0.33 -0.52 6.68
CA PHE A 334 -1.23 0.46 7.29
C PHE A 334 -0.65 1.16 8.51
N ASN A 335 0.37 0.59 9.16
CA ASN A 335 1.11 1.22 10.25
C ASN A 335 2.23 2.14 9.77
N TYR A 336 2.65 2.04 8.50
CA TYR A 336 3.63 2.92 7.86
C TYR A 336 3.00 4.05 7.04
N ILE A 337 1.68 4.00 6.85
CA ILE A 337 0.87 5.05 6.22
C ILE A 337 -0.28 5.45 7.16
N TYR A 338 0.01 5.50 8.46
CA TYR A 338 -1.00 5.75 9.48
C TYR A 338 -1.50 7.20 9.44
N THR A 339 -0.59 8.16 9.25
CA THR A 339 -0.91 9.58 9.10
C THR A 339 -1.01 9.98 7.62
N ARG A 340 -1.56 11.16 7.36
CA ARG A 340 -1.60 11.73 6.02
C ARG A 340 -0.20 12.01 5.47
N GLU A 341 0.68 12.52 6.29
CA GLU A 341 2.05 12.88 5.94
C GLU A 341 2.84 11.63 5.51
N GLU A 342 2.69 10.53 6.24
CA GLU A 342 3.30 9.24 5.89
C GLU A 342 2.73 8.69 4.58
N PHE A 343 1.40 8.77 4.39
CA PHE A 343 0.76 8.36 3.15
C PHE A 343 1.28 9.18 1.96
N ASP A 344 1.31 10.52 2.09
CA ASP A 344 1.77 11.41 1.03
C ASP A 344 3.25 11.20 0.70
N LEU A 345 4.09 10.92 1.70
CA LEU A 345 5.51 10.64 1.49
C LEU A 345 5.71 9.51 0.46
N TYR A 346 5.02 8.38 0.66
CA TYR A 346 5.15 7.23 -0.23
C TYR A 346 4.43 7.42 -1.56
N MET A 347 3.25 8.04 -1.56
CA MET A 347 2.50 8.27 -2.81
C MET A 347 3.23 9.23 -3.75
N ASN A 348 3.72 10.35 -3.25
CA ASN A 348 4.43 11.33 -4.06
C ASN A 348 5.67 10.72 -4.72
N GLU A 349 6.44 9.93 -3.98
CA GLU A 349 7.63 9.29 -4.55
C GLU A 349 7.27 8.23 -5.59
N LEU A 350 6.28 7.37 -5.32
CA LEU A 350 5.85 6.35 -6.26
C LEU A 350 5.33 6.96 -7.55
N PHE A 351 4.53 8.02 -7.46
CA PHE A 351 4.01 8.72 -8.63
C PHE A 351 5.14 9.42 -9.40
N GLN A 352 6.08 10.05 -8.71
CA GLN A 352 7.27 10.60 -9.35
C GLN A 352 8.09 9.54 -10.10
N LEU A 353 8.31 8.37 -9.50
CA LEU A 353 9.02 7.27 -10.16
C LEU A 353 8.29 6.74 -11.39
N LEU A 354 6.95 6.76 -11.40
CA LEU A 354 6.14 6.44 -12.58
C LEU A 354 6.28 7.51 -13.65
N GLU A 355 6.13 8.80 -13.32
CA GLU A 355 6.26 9.92 -14.28
C GLU A 355 7.66 9.99 -14.92
N GLU A 356 8.70 9.66 -14.15
CA GLU A 356 10.07 9.59 -14.63
C GLU A 356 10.40 8.29 -15.40
N GLY A 357 9.46 7.35 -15.51
CA GLY A 357 9.67 6.05 -16.16
C GLY A 357 10.70 5.15 -15.45
N LYS A 358 11.02 5.45 -14.18
CA LYS A 358 11.98 4.68 -13.37
C LYS A 358 11.36 3.43 -12.76
N LEU A 359 10.04 3.37 -12.66
CA LEU A 359 9.29 2.23 -12.16
C LEU A 359 8.38 1.70 -13.27
N LYS A 360 8.67 0.47 -13.73
CA LYS A 360 7.88 -0.21 -14.75
C LYS A 360 6.80 -1.05 -14.11
N THR A 361 5.59 -0.91 -14.60
CA THR A 361 4.43 -1.67 -14.15
C THR A 361 4.24 -2.94 -14.99
N SER A 362 3.52 -3.91 -14.42
CA SER A 362 3.13 -5.12 -15.12
C SER A 362 1.70 -5.48 -14.71
N ILE A 363 0.80 -5.47 -15.68
CA ILE A 363 -0.59 -5.87 -15.50
C ILE A 363 -0.74 -7.28 -16.06
N TYR A 364 -1.19 -8.22 -15.22
CA TYR A 364 -1.47 -9.58 -15.66
C TYR A 364 -2.75 -9.62 -16.53
N LYS A 365 -3.85 -9.08 -15.96
CA LYS A 365 -5.15 -9.05 -16.64
C LYS A 365 -6.10 -8.09 -15.94
N VAL A 366 -7.00 -7.49 -16.71
CA VAL A 366 -8.17 -6.77 -16.21
C VAL A 366 -9.37 -7.71 -16.35
N TYR A 367 -10.01 -8.03 -15.23
CA TYR A 367 -11.19 -8.89 -15.18
C TYR A 367 -12.44 -8.02 -15.05
N PRO A 368 -13.56 -8.38 -15.69
CA PRO A 368 -14.87 -7.86 -15.27
C PRO A 368 -15.13 -8.19 -13.80
N LEU A 369 -15.87 -7.35 -13.08
CA LEU A 369 -16.13 -7.57 -11.66
C LEU A 369 -16.88 -8.90 -11.41
N GLU A 370 -17.72 -9.34 -12.34
CA GLU A 370 -18.44 -10.62 -12.28
C GLU A 370 -17.52 -11.85 -12.33
N ASP A 371 -16.31 -11.71 -12.91
CA ASP A 371 -15.31 -12.78 -12.99
C ASP A 371 -14.42 -12.86 -11.74
N ILE A 372 -14.79 -12.26 -10.63
CA ILE A 372 -14.00 -12.17 -9.39
C ILE A 372 -13.56 -13.54 -8.86
N GLN A 373 -14.37 -14.56 -8.99
CA GLN A 373 -14.03 -15.92 -8.52
C GLN A 373 -12.85 -16.47 -9.33
N GLN A 374 -12.85 -16.29 -10.65
CA GLN A 374 -11.76 -16.71 -11.52
C GLN A 374 -10.47 -15.91 -11.20
N ALA A 375 -10.59 -14.62 -10.99
CA ALA A 375 -9.46 -13.77 -10.66
C ALA A 375 -8.79 -14.19 -9.32
N HIS A 376 -9.59 -14.60 -8.32
CA HIS A 376 -9.07 -15.15 -7.07
C HIS A 376 -8.44 -16.54 -7.25
N GLN A 377 -8.97 -17.39 -8.12
CA GLN A 377 -8.34 -18.68 -8.47
C GLN A 377 -6.99 -18.45 -9.15
N ASP A 378 -6.91 -17.49 -10.06
CA ASP A 378 -5.68 -17.20 -10.81
C ASP A 378 -4.57 -16.68 -9.88
N ILE A 379 -4.85 -15.72 -8.98
CA ILE A 379 -3.84 -15.20 -8.04
C ILE A 379 -3.36 -16.27 -7.06
N GLU A 380 -4.25 -17.16 -6.61
CA GLU A 380 -3.90 -18.28 -5.73
C GLU A 380 -3.15 -19.40 -6.46
N GLY A 381 -3.39 -19.54 -7.75
CA GLY A 381 -2.77 -20.55 -8.61
C GLY A 381 -1.25 -20.36 -8.85
N ARG A 382 -0.67 -19.23 -8.38
CA ARG A 382 0.76 -18.88 -8.53
C ARG A 382 1.24 -18.85 -9.99
N LYS A 383 0.32 -18.75 -10.97
CA LYS A 383 0.63 -18.67 -12.40
C LYS A 383 0.78 -17.24 -12.89
N THR A 384 0.23 -16.29 -12.15
CA THR A 384 0.18 -14.87 -12.52
C THR A 384 1.54 -14.17 -12.36
N THR A 385 1.78 -13.17 -13.20
CA THR A 385 2.90 -12.23 -13.09
C THR A 385 2.32 -10.81 -13.13
N GLY A 386 2.72 -9.94 -12.21
CA GLY A 386 2.18 -8.58 -12.17
C GLY A 386 0.84 -8.45 -11.44
N LYS A 387 0.14 -7.34 -11.70
CA LYS A 387 -1.07 -6.92 -11.00
C LYS A 387 -2.34 -7.45 -11.67
N LEU A 388 -3.30 -7.92 -10.88
CA LEU A 388 -4.64 -8.26 -11.34
C LEU A 388 -5.56 -7.06 -11.03
N LEU A 389 -6.30 -6.62 -12.04
CA LEU A 389 -7.24 -5.51 -11.93
C LEU A 389 -8.67 -6.00 -12.14
N LEU A 390 -9.62 -5.24 -11.60
CA LEU A 390 -11.05 -5.42 -11.78
C LEU A 390 -11.65 -4.18 -12.44
N LYS A 391 -12.53 -4.40 -13.39
CA LYS A 391 -13.39 -3.39 -14.00
C LYS A 391 -14.79 -3.53 -13.39
N PRO A 392 -15.19 -2.63 -12.48
CA PRO A 392 -16.51 -2.64 -11.89
C PRO A 392 -17.64 -2.32 -12.87
#